data_664b514107a31b2bd0989d40884e33ff
#
_entry.id   664b514107a31b2bd0989d40884e33ff
#
_cell.length_a   1.000
_cell.length_b   1.000
_cell.length_c   1.000
_cell.angle_alpha   90.00
_cell.angle_beta   90.00
_cell.angle_gamma   90.00
#
_symmetry.space_group_name_H-M   'P 1'
#
loop_
_entity.id
_entity.type
_entity.pdbx_description
1 polymer ?
#
loop_
_entity_poly.entity_id
_entity_poly.type
_entity_poly.pdbx_seq_one_letter_code
_entity_poly.pdbx_strand_id
1 'polypeptide(L)'
;MKADCHMHMVLDGFDWKASIARHREMPHTSTIRAALALYEKQGYTYLRDGGDRWGVGVAAREIASEYGITYRTPLAPLCKVGHYGSFIGQVYENFKEYAFFVENHRKNGADFIKIMISGLMDFNQAGVLTEAGLPADETKELVYIAHEEGFAVMAHCNGARTMEAAAVAGVDSIEHGAYADQDALRAMAENRTIWVPTISTIANLRGTGRFNESAIAAIFESAAENICNFAALGGLIAPGSDAGAWAVPHGADTEHQLLTKILGRDAANILATGTGAITERF
;
A
#
# COMPACT_ATOMS: atom_id res chain seq x y z
N MET A 1 13.51 -14.61 0.47
CA MET A 1 12.04 -14.50 0.44
C MET A 1 11.65 -13.48 -0.62
N LYS A 2 10.74 -13.81 -1.53
CA LYS A 2 10.17 -12.85 -2.49
C LYS A 2 8.80 -12.42 -1.99
N ALA A 3 8.60 -11.12 -1.83
CA ALA A 3 7.41 -10.55 -1.22
C ALA A 3 6.74 -9.51 -2.14
N ASP A 4 5.42 -9.42 -2.06
CA ASP A 4 4.65 -8.26 -2.51
C ASP A 4 4.00 -7.65 -1.27
N CYS A 5 4.58 -6.53 -0.81
CA CYS A 5 4.20 -5.90 0.45
C CYS A 5 3.01 -4.93 0.31
N HIS A 6 2.42 -4.84 -0.87
CA HIS A 6 1.20 -4.07 -1.13
C HIS A 6 0.51 -4.58 -2.40
N MET A 7 -0.64 -5.20 -2.24
CA MET A 7 -1.50 -5.62 -3.34
C MET A 7 -2.98 -5.58 -2.91
N HIS A 8 -3.92 -5.75 -3.81
CA HIS A 8 -5.35 -5.74 -3.54
C HIS A 8 -6.04 -6.95 -4.19
N MET A 9 -6.26 -8.02 -3.42
CA MET A 9 -6.87 -9.26 -3.93
C MET A 9 -8.29 -9.06 -4.48
N VAL A 10 -9.02 -8.08 -3.97
CA VAL A 10 -10.39 -7.74 -4.40
C VAL A 10 -10.46 -7.11 -5.80
N LEU A 11 -9.34 -6.58 -6.30
CA LEU A 11 -9.23 -5.89 -7.59
C LEU A 11 -8.52 -6.77 -8.62
N ASP A 12 -8.64 -6.47 -9.92
CA ASP A 12 -8.06 -7.29 -11.00
C ASP A 12 -7.06 -6.56 -11.90
N GLY A 13 -6.81 -5.28 -11.64
CA GLY A 13 -5.90 -4.46 -12.45
C GLY A 13 -6.51 -3.87 -13.72
N PHE A 14 -7.79 -4.14 -14.01
CA PHE A 14 -8.45 -3.72 -15.25
C PHE A 14 -9.75 -2.96 -15.02
N ASP A 15 -10.74 -3.59 -14.38
CA ASP A 15 -12.05 -3.02 -14.08
C ASP A 15 -12.41 -3.23 -12.61
N TRP A 16 -12.09 -2.24 -11.79
CA TRP A 16 -12.33 -2.29 -10.36
C TRP A 16 -13.82 -2.47 -10.00
N LYS A 17 -14.75 -1.91 -10.81
CA LYS A 17 -16.19 -2.04 -10.56
C LYS A 17 -16.68 -3.45 -10.82
N ALA A 18 -16.29 -4.03 -11.95
CA ALA A 18 -16.62 -5.40 -12.28
C ALA A 18 -15.97 -6.38 -11.29
N SER A 19 -14.73 -6.12 -10.89
CA SER A 19 -14.01 -6.94 -9.91
C SER A 19 -14.72 -6.94 -8.55
N ILE A 20 -15.03 -5.77 -7.99
CA ILE A 20 -15.80 -5.66 -6.75
C ILE A 20 -17.18 -6.32 -6.88
N ALA A 21 -17.89 -6.10 -8.00
CA ALA A 21 -19.21 -6.70 -8.21
C ALA A 21 -19.17 -8.23 -8.14
N ARG A 22 -18.10 -8.86 -8.61
CA ARG A 22 -17.87 -10.31 -8.56
C ARG A 22 -17.81 -10.86 -7.13
N HIS A 23 -17.33 -10.06 -6.18
CA HIS A 23 -17.15 -10.43 -4.78
C HIS A 23 -18.26 -9.93 -3.84
N ARG A 24 -19.26 -9.20 -4.38
CA ARG A 24 -20.21 -8.43 -3.55
C ARG A 24 -21.06 -9.29 -2.62
N GLU A 25 -21.49 -10.47 -3.07
CA GLU A 25 -22.33 -11.38 -2.27
C GLU A 25 -21.46 -12.32 -1.43
N MET A 26 -20.37 -12.83 -2.02
CA MET A 26 -19.38 -13.67 -1.35
C MET A 26 -18.05 -13.64 -2.11
N PRO A 27 -16.92 -13.90 -1.44
CA PRO A 27 -15.62 -13.99 -2.11
C PRO A 27 -15.62 -15.06 -3.21
N HIS A 28 -15.24 -14.67 -4.42
CA HIS A 28 -15.19 -15.58 -5.57
C HIS A 28 -13.87 -16.37 -5.57
N THR A 29 -13.87 -17.51 -4.91
CA THR A 29 -12.67 -18.29 -4.60
C THR A 29 -11.86 -18.72 -5.82
N SER A 30 -12.50 -19.00 -6.97
CA SER A 30 -11.76 -19.38 -8.18
C SER A 30 -10.90 -18.24 -8.73
N THR A 31 -11.34 -16.98 -8.61
CA THR A 31 -10.54 -15.82 -9.00
C THR A 31 -9.36 -15.62 -8.04
N ILE A 32 -9.60 -15.79 -6.72
CA ILE A 32 -8.55 -15.74 -5.70
C ILE A 32 -7.48 -16.80 -5.98
N ARG A 33 -7.89 -18.06 -6.22
CA ARG A 33 -6.98 -19.14 -6.57
C ARG A 33 -6.17 -18.86 -7.83
N ALA A 34 -6.80 -18.31 -8.87
CA ALA A 34 -6.12 -17.93 -10.10
C ALA A 34 -5.05 -16.85 -9.85
N ALA A 35 -5.34 -15.84 -9.01
CA ALA A 35 -4.37 -14.81 -8.65
C ALA A 35 -3.21 -15.40 -7.82
N LEU A 36 -3.50 -16.22 -6.79
CA LEU A 36 -2.47 -16.86 -5.96
C LEU A 36 -1.54 -17.77 -6.78
N ALA A 37 -2.07 -18.50 -7.75
CA ALA A 37 -1.28 -19.34 -8.66
C ALA A 37 -0.30 -18.51 -9.52
N LEU A 38 -0.65 -17.25 -9.88
CA LEU A 38 0.26 -16.33 -10.58
C LEU A 38 1.43 -15.93 -9.68
N TYR A 39 1.16 -15.62 -8.40
CA TYR A 39 2.20 -15.30 -7.42
C TYR A 39 3.12 -16.49 -7.14
N GLU A 40 2.56 -17.69 -6.91
CA GLU A 40 3.33 -18.92 -6.73
C GLU A 40 4.25 -19.20 -7.93
N LYS A 41 3.74 -19.10 -9.15
CA LYS A 41 4.51 -19.29 -10.39
C LYS A 41 5.71 -18.34 -10.49
N GLN A 42 5.60 -17.15 -9.93
CA GLN A 42 6.66 -16.14 -9.88
C GLN A 42 7.55 -16.26 -8.65
N GLY A 43 7.29 -17.24 -7.76
CA GLY A 43 8.09 -17.52 -6.58
C GLY A 43 7.85 -16.56 -5.40
N TYR A 44 6.70 -15.88 -5.37
CA TYR A 44 6.30 -15.11 -4.20
C TYR A 44 5.93 -16.03 -3.04
N THR A 45 6.37 -15.69 -1.85
CA THR A 45 6.12 -16.45 -0.61
C THR A 45 5.49 -15.61 0.50
N TYR A 46 5.33 -14.30 0.28
CA TYR A 46 4.68 -13.38 1.20
C TYR A 46 3.86 -12.35 0.42
N LEU A 47 2.62 -12.14 0.83
CA LEU A 47 1.71 -11.13 0.29
C LEU A 47 1.10 -10.32 1.43
N ARG A 48 1.08 -8.98 1.30
CA ARG A 48 0.38 -8.07 2.21
C ARG A 48 -0.69 -7.31 1.45
N ASP A 49 -1.94 -7.59 1.80
CA ASP A 49 -3.13 -7.05 1.15
C ASP A 49 -3.48 -5.64 1.67
N GLY A 50 -3.96 -4.79 0.81
CA GLY A 50 -4.52 -3.48 1.18
C GLY A 50 -5.92 -3.56 1.79
N GLY A 51 -6.56 -4.76 1.74
CA GLY A 51 -7.84 -5.04 2.36
C GLY A 51 -9.07 -4.68 1.53
N ASP A 52 -10.20 -5.17 2.00
CA ASP A 52 -11.53 -4.93 1.42
C ASP A 52 -12.66 -5.22 2.42
N ARG A 53 -13.84 -4.65 2.20
CA ARG A 53 -15.00 -4.86 3.08
C ARG A 53 -15.88 -6.05 2.73
N TRP A 54 -15.52 -6.86 1.73
CA TRP A 54 -16.28 -8.04 1.29
C TRP A 54 -15.66 -9.37 1.74
N GLY A 55 -14.55 -9.31 2.48
CA GLY A 55 -13.87 -10.49 3.03
C GLY A 55 -13.03 -11.26 2.02
N VAL A 56 -12.67 -10.64 0.88
CA VAL A 56 -11.83 -11.28 -0.14
C VAL A 56 -10.44 -11.56 0.39
N GLY A 57 -9.85 -10.58 1.13
CA GLY A 57 -8.55 -10.76 1.78
C GLY A 57 -8.57 -11.87 2.83
N VAL A 58 -9.68 -12.03 3.57
CA VAL A 58 -9.85 -13.14 4.54
C VAL A 58 -9.86 -14.48 3.81
N ALA A 59 -10.69 -14.63 2.77
CA ALA A 59 -10.75 -15.85 1.97
C ALA A 59 -9.39 -16.16 1.29
N ALA A 60 -8.68 -15.13 0.83
CA ALA A 60 -7.34 -15.31 0.26
C ALA A 60 -6.34 -15.82 1.30
N ARG A 61 -6.35 -15.28 2.53
CA ARG A 61 -5.49 -15.73 3.63
C ARG A 61 -5.70 -17.21 3.97
N GLU A 62 -6.95 -17.66 3.99
CA GLU A 62 -7.29 -19.07 4.23
C GLU A 62 -6.76 -20.02 3.14
N ILE A 63 -6.77 -19.56 1.87
CA ILE A 63 -6.36 -20.34 0.71
C ILE A 63 -4.84 -20.27 0.46
N ALA A 64 -4.17 -19.15 0.83
CA ALA A 64 -2.80 -18.85 0.42
C ALA A 64 -1.77 -19.92 0.83
N SER A 65 -1.99 -20.60 1.96
CA SER A 65 -1.11 -21.69 2.42
C SER A 65 -1.02 -22.86 1.45
N GLU A 66 -2.05 -23.10 0.63
CA GLU A 66 -2.06 -24.13 -0.41
C GLU A 66 -1.04 -23.85 -1.53
N TYR A 67 -0.60 -22.57 -1.65
CA TYR A 67 0.38 -22.06 -2.62
C TYR A 67 1.74 -21.75 -1.97
N GLY A 68 1.95 -22.17 -0.71
CA GLY A 68 3.19 -21.84 0.03
C GLY A 68 3.38 -20.36 0.32
N ILE A 69 2.29 -19.59 0.38
CA ILE A 69 2.29 -18.14 0.56
C ILE A 69 1.80 -17.78 1.97
N THR A 70 2.59 -17.00 2.69
CA THR A 70 2.13 -16.27 3.89
C THR A 70 1.35 -15.05 3.43
N TYR A 71 0.11 -14.91 3.87
CA TYR A 71 -0.77 -13.82 3.47
C TYR A 71 -1.22 -13.01 4.69
N ARG A 72 -1.13 -11.67 4.60
CA ARG A 72 -1.53 -10.74 5.63
C ARG A 72 -2.61 -9.79 5.12
N THR A 73 -3.64 -9.54 5.93
CA THR A 73 -4.76 -8.67 5.57
C THR A 73 -5.22 -7.80 6.74
N PRO A 74 -5.53 -6.53 6.50
CA PRO A 74 -6.10 -5.62 7.52
C PRO A 74 -7.61 -5.82 7.68
N LEU A 75 -8.22 -6.79 7.01
CA LEU A 75 -9.66 -6.87 6.73
C LEU A 75 -10.08 -5.71 5.82
N ALA A 76 -10.85 -4.73 6.31
CA ALA A 76 -11.21 -3.54 5.54
C ALA A 76 -10.26 -2.37 5.86
N PRO A 77 -9.76 -1.62 4.86
CA PRO A 77 -9.07 -0.37 5.13
C PRO A 77 -10.05 0.64 5.74
N LEU A 78 -9.56 1.48 6.67
CA LEU A 78 -10.35 2.52 7.32
C LEU A 78 -10.12 3.86 6.65
N CYS A 79 -11.19 4.53 6.28
CA CYS A 79 -11.14 5.84 5.62
C CYS A 79 -12.14 6.80 6.24
N LYS A 80 -11.77 8.08 6.35
CA LYS A 80 -12.64 9.12 6.86
C LYS A 80 -13.76 9.43 5.87
N VAL A 81 -14.94 9.76 6.37
CA VAL A 81 -16.07 10.19 5.55
C VAL A 81 -15.68 11.36 4.64
N GLY A 82 -16.05 11.27 3.36
CA GLY A 82 -15.70 12.29 2.35
C GLY A 82 -14.27 12.22 1.82
N HIS A 83 -13.43 11.30 2.28
CA HIS A 83 -12.06 11.10 1.83
C HIS A 83 -11.89 9.84 0.97
N TYR A 84 -10.71 9.75 0.31
CA TYR A 84 -10.33 8.63 -0.54
C TYR A 84 -10.39 7.29 0.21
N GLY A 85 -10.75 6.21 -0.51
CA GLY A 85 -10.73 4.82 -0.02
C GLY A 85 -12.10 4.19 0.22
N SER A 86 -13.18 4.98 0.25
CA SER A 86 -14.54 4.50 0.53
C SER A 86 -15.05 3.42 -0.44
N PHE A 87 -14.45 3.30 -1.63
CA PHE A 87 -14.87 2.32 -2.64
C PHE A 87 -14.53 0.87 -2.24
N ILE A 88 -13.52 0.64 -1.38
CA ILE A 88 -13.16 -0.68 -0.84
C ILE A 88 -13.16 -0.71 0.70
N GLY A 89 -13.06 0.46 1.33
CA GLY A 89 -12.87 0.61 2.76
C GLY A 89 -14.16 0.73 3.57
N GLN A 90 -13.97 0.70 4.88
CA GLN A 90 -14.97 1.02 5.88
C GLN A 90 -14.82 2.48 6.31
N VAL A 91 -15.92 3.22 6.27
CA VAL A 91 -15.95 4.68 6.49
C VAL A 91 -16.23 4.98 7.96
N TYR A 92 -15.42 5.85 8.57
CA TYR A 92 -15.66 6.40 9.90
C TYR A 92 -15.89 7.93 9.83
N GLU A 93 -16.65 8.47 10.77
CA GLU A 93 -16.95 9.91 10.87
C GLU A 93 -16.12 10.60 11.96
N ASN A 94 -15.78 9.87 13.03
CA ASN A 94 -15.08 10.41 14.19
C ASN A 94 -14.20 9.34 14.88
N PHE A 95 -13.35 9.76 15.82
CA PHE A 95 -12.42 8.86 16.51
C PHE A 95 -13.10 7.75 17.32
N LYS A 96 -14.28 7.99 17.85
CA LYS A 96 -15.03 6.94 18.59
C LYS A 96 -15.44 5.81 17.66
N GLU A 97 -15.89 6.14 16.47
CA GLU A 97 -16.26 5.17 15.45
C GLU A 97 -15.03 4.46 14.88
N TYR A 98 -13.94 5.21 14.64
CA TYR A 98 -12.67 4.61 14.26
C TYR A 98 -12.16 3.61 15.30
N ALA A 99 -12.13 3.98 16.58
CA ALA A 99 -11.73 3.09 17.68
C ALA A 99 -12.60 1.82 17.75
N PHE A 100 -13.91 1.96 17.56
CA PHE A 100 -14.83 0.83 17.45
C PHE A 100 -14.48 -0.11 16.30
N PHE A 101 -14.11 0.42 15.15
CA PHE A 101 -13.69 -0.40 14.01
C PHE A 101 -12.34 -1.08 14.26
N VAL A 102 -11.36 -0.40 14.86
CA VAL A 102 -10.07 -1.01 15.23
C VAL A 102 -10.29 -2.17 16.23
N GLU A 103 -11.12 -1.99 17.25
CA GLU A 103 -11.47 -3.06 18.19
C GLU A 103 -12.16 -4.25 17.49
N ASN A 104 -13.07 -3.96 16.53
CA ASN A 104 -13.71 -5.00 15.74
C ASN A 104 -12.72 -5.73 14.83
N HIS A 105 -11.76 -5.03 14.24
CA HIS A 105 -10.69 -5.64 13.45
C HIS A 105 -9.86 -6.60 14.31
N ARG A 106 -9.52 -6.22 15.53
CA ARG A 106 -8.83 -7.09 16.50
C ARG A 106 -9.64 -8.35 16.80
N LYS A 107 -10.94 -8.21 17.10
CA LYS A 107 -11.84 -9.35 17.39
C LYS A 107 -11.99 -10.30 16.21
N ASN A 108 -11.91 -9.79 14.97
CA ASN A 108 -12.04 -10.57 13.74
C ASN A 108 -10.71 -11.00 13.13
N GLY A 109 -9.59 -10.83 13.85
CA GLY A 109 -8.29 -11.36 13.48
C GLY A 109 -7.64 -10.63 12.30
N ALA A 110 -7.76 -9.30 12.24
CA ALA A 110 -6.91 -8.50 11.37
C ALA A 110 -5.43 -8.69 11.73
N ASP A 111 -4.55 -8.71 10.74
CA ASP A 111 -3.12 -8.81 10.96
C ASP A 111 -2.53 -7.42 11.32
N PHE A 112 -3.12 -6.34 10.81
CA PHE A 112 -2.70 -4.94 11.00
C PHE A 112 -3.86 -4.00 10.69
N ILE A 113 -3.68 -2.67 10.87
CA ILE A 113 -4.65 -1.64 10.46
C ILE A 113 -4.15 -0.94 9.20
N LYS A 114 -5.00 -0.82 8.16
CA LYS A 114 -4.78 0.04 6.99
C LYS A 114 -5.61 1.30 7.12
N ILE A 115 -4.98 2.46 7.00
CA ILE A 115 -5.65 3.77 6.96
C ILE A 115 -5.41 4.49 5.63
N MET A 116 -6.39 5.31 5.21
CA MET A 116 -6.29 6.18 4.05
C MET A 116 -6.19 7.62 4.54
N ILE A 117 -5.02 8.25 4.43
CA ILE A 117 -4.76 9.58 5.00
C ILE A 117 -4.55 10.68 3.97
N SER A 118 -4.58 10.36 2.67
CA SER A 118 -4.50 11.35 1.59
C SER A 118 -5.25 10.88 0.36
N GLY A 119 -5.37 11.77 -0.64
CA GLY A 119 -5.82 11.41 -1.99
C GLY A 119 -4.73 10.76 -2.83
N LEU A 120 -5.07 10.54 -4.10
CA LEU A 120 -4.19 10.01 -5.14
C LEU A 120 -3.35 11.12 -5.77
N MET A 121 -2.32 10.73 -6.51
CA MET A 121 -1.67 11.61 -7.50
C MET A 121 -2.66 11.94 -8.62
N ASP A 122 -2.66 13.18 -9.12
CA ASP A 122 -3.29 13.49 -10.40
C ASP A 122 -2.34 13.10 -11.54
N PHE A 123 -2.66 12.03 -12.24
CA PHE A 123 -1.85 11.53 -13.35
C PHE A 123 -1.88 12.41 -14.61
N ASN A 124 -2.71 13.46 -14.64
CA ASN A 124 -2.72 14.46 -15.71
C ASN A 124 -1.92 15.71 -15.34
N GLN A 125 -1.61 15.92 -14.05
CA GLN A 125 -0.93 17.10 -13.56
C GLN A 125 0.08 16.74 -12.45
N ALA A 126 1.35 16.66 -12.81
CA ALA A 126 2.41 16.36 -11.85
C ALA A 126 2.45 17.41 -10.71
N GLY A 127 2.72 16.95 -9.48
CA GLY A 127 2.76 17.77 -8.28
C GLY A 127 1.40 18.01 -7.61
N VAL A 128 0.31 17.48 -8.18
CA VAL A 128 -1.05 17.68 -7.66
C VAL A 128 -1.59 16.38 -7.06
N LEU A 129 -2.27 16.50 -5.92
CA LEU A 129 -3.06 15.43 -5.31
C LEU A 129 -4.56 15.67 -5.53
N THR A 130 -5.33 14.60 -5.66
CA THR A 130 -6.79 14.65 -5.83
C THR A 130 -7.52 15.19 -4.61
N GLU A 131 -6.90 15.06 -3.43
CA GLU A 131 -7.35 15.67 -2.18
C GLU A 131 -6.17 15.86 -1.22
N ALA A 132 -6.30 16.81 -0.29
CA ALA A 132 -5.32 17.06 0.75
C ALA A 132 -5.25 15.88 1.74
N GLY A 133 -4.09 15.77 2.43
CA GLY A 133 -3.94 14.82 3.54
C GLY A 133 -4.76 15.23 4.76
N LEU A 134 -5.03 14.26 5.63
CA LEU A 134 -5.62 14.51 6.94
C LEU A 134 -4.71 15.41 7.78
N PRO A 135 -5.26 16.21 8.72
CA PRO A 135 -4.48 16.98 9.66
C PRO A 135 -3.50 16.10 10.47
N ALA A 136 -2.35 16.68 10.85
CA ALA A 136 -1.29 15.96 11.55
C ALA A 136 -1.74 15.43 12.93
N ASP A 137 -2.52 16.22 13.66
CA ASP A 137 -3.11 15.84 14.95
C ASP A 137 -4.14 14.69 14.79
N GLU A 138 -4.94 14.72 13.75
CA GLU A 138 -5.86 13.65 13.43
C GLU A 138 -5.10 12.36 13.06
N THR A 139 -4.11 12.44 12.18
CA THR A 139 -3.27 11.30 11.81
C THR A 139 -2.61 10.68 13.06
N LYS A 140 -2.08 11.52 13.95
CA LYS A 140 -1.48 11.07 15.21
C LYS A 140 -2.46 10.30 16.09
N GLU A 141 -3.69 10.77 16.22
CA GLU A 141 -4.72 10.12 17.03
C GLU A 141 -5.14 8.77 16.43
N LEU A 142 -5.28 8.68 15.09
CA LEU A 142 -5.59 7.42 14.41
C LEU A 142 -4.50 6.36 14.64
N VAL A 143 -3.23 6.75 14.51
CA VAL A 143 -2.10 5.86 14.74
C VAL A 143 -2.03 5.43 16.21
N TYR A 144 -2.21 6.38 17.14
CA TYR A 144 -2.23 6.09 18.57
C TYR A 144 -3.30 5.05 18.94
N ILE A 145 -4.54 5.22 18.47
CA ILE A 145 -5.64 4.27 18.73
C ILE A 145 -5.30 2.87 18.19
N ALA A 146 -4.72 2.77 16.99
CA ALA A 146 -4.35 1.47 16.43
C ALA A 146 -3.21 0.80 17.22
N HIS A 147 -2.20 1.55 17.62
CA HIS A 147 -1.07 1.06 18.41
C HIS A 147 -1.49 0.60 19.83
N GLU A 148 -2.41 1.31 20.48
CA GLU A 148 -2.97 0.90 21.79
C GLU A 148 -3.70 -0.45 21.70
N GLU A 149 -4.26 -0.80 20.56
CA GLU A 149 -4.85 -2.10 20.29
C GLU A 149 -3.84 -3.16 19.80
N GLY A 150 -2.54 -2.80 19.77
CA GLY A 150 -1.43 -3.70 19.42
C GLY A 150 -1.19 -3.89 17.92
N PHE A 151 -1.74 -3.03 17.07
CA PHE A 151 -1.59 -3.14 15.62
C PHE A 151 -0.47 -2.26 15.06
N ALA A 152 0.27 -2.79 14.09
CA ALA A 152 1.03 -1.96 13.16
C ALA A 152 0.07 -1.22 12.20
N VAL A 153 0.50 -0.06 11.69
CA VAL A 153 -0.29 0.81 10.82
C VAL A 153 0.34 0.93 9.43
N MET A 154 -0.40 0.50 8.42
CA MET A 154 -0.13 0.68 6.99
C MET A 154 -0.92 1.90 6.49
N ALA A 155 -0.27 2.92 5.91
CA ALA A 155 -0.94 4.14 5.47
C ALA A 155 -0.82 4.39 3.96
N HIS A 156 -1.96 4.50 3.25
CA HIS A 156 -1.99 5.18 1.96
C HIS A 156 -1.70 6.66 2.21
N CYS A 157 -0.56 7.16 1.71
CA CYS A 157 -0.06 8.46 2.07
C CYS A 157 0.75 9.09 0.93
N ASN A 158 0.33 10.25 0.46
CA ASN A 158 0.99 11.05 -0.55
C ASN A 158 1.14 12.51 -0.09
N GLY A 159 2.14 13.21 -0.63
CA GLY A 159 2.44 14.60 -0.32
C GLY A 159 3.37 14.78 0.88
N ALA A 160 4.40 15.61 0.71
CA ALA A 160 5.51 15.77 1.66
C ALA A 160 5.04 16.02 3.10
N ARG A 161 4.16 17.02 3.30
CA ARG A 161 3.66 17.36 4.65
C ARG A 161 2.89 16.23 5.32
N THR A 162 2.10 15.50 4.52
CA THR A 162 1.31 14.35 5.02
C THR A 162 2.24 13.19 5.39
N MET A 163 3.26 12.93 4.57
CA MET A 163 4.26 11.89 4.83
C MET A 163 5.10 12.21 6.07
N GLU A 164 5.55 13.46 6.22
CA GLU A 164 6.26 13.92 7.42
C GLU A 164 5.40 13.74 8.68
N ALA A 165 4.15 14.22 8.65
CA ALA A 165 3.21 14.08 9.76
C ALA A 165 2.92 12.60 10.08
N ALA A 166 2.75 11.73 9.08
CA ALA A 166 2.54 10.30 9.25
C ALA A 166 3.74 9.61 9.90
N ALA A 167 4.96 9.94 9.45
CA ALA A 167 6.19 9.40 10.02
C ALA A 167 6.37 9.83 11.49
N VAL A 168 6.16 11.11 11.79
CA VAL A 168 6.22 11.64 13.17
C VAL A 168 5.12 11.04 14.06
N ALA A 169 3.95 10.75 13.50
CA ALA A 169 2.86 10.07 14.21
C ALA A 169 3.17 8.60 14.52
N GLY A 170 4.20 8.00 13.90
CA GLY A 170 4.61 6.63 14.12
C GLY A 170 3.97 5.61 13.17
N VAL A 171 3.49 6.03 12.00
CA VAL A 171 3.02 5.09 10.95
C VAL A 171 4.12 4.09 10.64
N ASP A 172 3.82 2.80 10.64
CA ASP A 172 4.81 1.72 10.44
C ASP A 172 5.23 1.57 8.99
N SER A 173 4.29 1.74 8.03
CA SER A 173 4.64 1.82 6.61
C SER A 173 3.81 2.86 5.87
N ILE A 174 4.51 3.60 4.99
CA ILE A 174 3.91 4.53 4.02
C ILE A 174 3.88 3.84 2.66
N GLU A 175 2.69 3.81 2.07
CA GLU A 175 2.42 3.28 0.76
C GLU A 175 2.36 4.42 -0.26
N HIS A 176 2.87 4.20 -1.46
CA HIS A 176 3.02 5.14 -2.57
C HIS A 176 4.03 6.26 -2.27
N GLY A 177 3.74 7.18 -1.38
CA GLY A 177 4.68 8.22 -0.95
C GLY A 177 5.05 9.21 -2.06
N ALA A 178 4.10 9.55 -2.94
CA ALA A 178 4.35 10.51 -4.00
C ALA A 178 4.63 11.90 -3.47
N TYR A 179 5.51 12.63 -4.17
CA TYR A 179 5.87 14.01 -3.88
C TYR A 179 6.51 14.23 -2.50
N ALA A 180 7.27 13.24 -2.00
CA ALA A 180 8.13 13.43 -0.84
C ALA A 180 9.15 14.56 -1.10
N ASP A 181 9.44 15.34 -0.09
CA ASP A 181 10.60 16.24 -0.06
C ASP A 181 11.66 15.70 0.92
N GLN A 182 12.78 16.41 1.04
CA GLN A 182 13.90 16.01 1.89
C GLN A 182 13.52 15.94 3.37
N ASP A 183 12.59 16.76 3.84
CA ASP A 183 12.18 16.76 5.24
C ASP A 183 11.28 15.57 5.54
N ALA A 184 10.35 15.24 4.66
CA ALA A 184 9.56 14.01 4.73
C ALA A 184 10.43 12.75 4.71
N LEU A 185 11.42 12.67 3.80
CA LEU A 185 12.33 11.53 3.73
C LEU A 185 13.18 11.38 5.00
N ARG A 186 13.68 12.49 5.58
CA ARG A 186 14.40 12.45 6.85
C ARG A 186 13.50 11.99 8.00
N ALA A 187 12.30 12.57 8.11
CA ALA A 187 11.33 12.16 9.14
C ALA A 187 11.02 10.67 9.07
N MET A 188 10.83 10.13 7.86
CA MET A 188 10.62 8.69 7.65
C MET A 188 11.83 7.84 8.08
N ALA A 189 13.05 8.26 7.73
CA ALA A 189 14.28 7.55 8.10
C ALA A 189 14.50 7.56 9.62
N GLU A 190 14.36 8.71 10.27
CA GLU A 190 14.52 8.92 11.72
C GLU A 190 13.50 8.10 12.53
N ASN A 191 12.25 8.03 12.07
CA ASN A 191 11.18 7.27 12.71
C ASN A 191 11.13 5.79 12.26
N ARG A 192 12.08 5.36 11.40
CA ARG A 192 12.15 4.00 10.86
C ARG A 192 10.85 3.56 10.18
N THR A 193 10.13 4.49 9.56
CA THR A 193 8.95 4.21 8.74
C THR A 193 9.38 3.47 7.48
N ILE A 194 8.73 2.35 7.17
CA ILE A 194 9.04 1.58 5.96
C ILE A 194 8.33 2.22 4.77
N TRP A 195 9.04 2.45 3.67
CA TRP A 195 8.43 2.93 2.43
C TRP A 195 8.16 1.78 1.47
N VAL A 196 6.92 1.68 1.00
CA VAL A 196 6.48 0.77 -0.06
C VAL A 196 6.04 1.62 -1.26
N PRO A 197 6.96 1.91 -2.20
CA PRO A 197 6.75 2.99 -3.18
C PRO A 197 5.72 2.68 -4.27
N THR A 198 5.42 1.42 -4.54
CA THR A 198 4.46 0.99 -5.58
C THR A 198 4.68 1.67 -6.94
N ILE A 199 5.96 1.85 -7.33
CA ILE A 199 6.34 2.62 -8.52
C ILE A 199 5.82 1.98 -9.82
N SER A 200 5.49 0.69 -9.80
CA SER A 200 4.85 -0.02 -10.91
C SER A 200 3.51 0.58 -11.31
N THR A 201 2.74 1.16 -10.38
CA THR A 201 1.48 1.85 -10.68
C THR A 201 1.68 3.01 -11.66
N ILE A 202 2.77 3.76 -11.49
CA ILE A 202 3.11 4.89 -12.35
C ILE A 202 3.72 4.40 -13.66
N ALA A 203 4.65 3.44 -13.58
CA ALA A 203 5.36 2.92 -14.75
C ALA A 203 4.42 2.27 -15.77
N ASN A 204 3.44 1.52 -15.30
CA ASN A 204 2.48 0.81 -16.15
C ASN A 204 1.45 1.74 -16.83
N LEU A 205 1.36 3.01 -16.43
CA LEU A 205 0.50 4.00 -17.11
C LEU A 205 1.13 4.54 -18.40
N ARG A 206 2.46 4.41 -18.55
CA ARG A 206 3.17 4.92 -19.74
C ARG A 206 2.71 4.21 -20.99
N GLY A 207 2.48 4.97 -22.05
CA GLY A 207 2.07 4.45 -23.37
C GLY A 207 0.64 3.95 -23.44
N THR A 208 -0.16 4.09 -22.36
CA THR A 208 -1.56 3.64 -22.35
C THR A 208 -2.50 4.64 -23.05
N GLY A 209 -2.07 5.88 -23.23
CA GLY A 209 -2.88 6.97 -23.78
C GLY A 209 -4.04 7.42 -22.87
N ARG A 210 -4.11 6.92 -21.64
CA ARG A 210 -5.18 7.24 -20.72
C ARG A 210 -4.98 8.56 -19.98
N PHE A 211 -3.72 8.93 -19.73
CA PHE A 211 -3.31 10.10 -18.97
C PHE A 211 -2.28 10.92 -19.71
N ASN A 212 -1.91 12.07 -19.16
CA ASN A 212 -0.87 12.93 -19.75
C ASN A 212 0.51 12.28 -19.59
N GLU A 213 1.11 11.84 -20.71
CA GLU A 213 2.41 11.13 -20.73
C GLU A 213 3.56 11.96 -20.12
N SER A 214 3.58 13.29 -20.29
CA SER A 214 4.60 14.13 -19.66
C SER A 214 4.41 14.25 -18.14
N ALA A 215 3.16 14.29 -17.66
CA ALA A 215 2.90 14.25 -16.22
C ALA A 215 3.32 12.90 -15.62
N ILE A 216 2.96 11.78 -16.27
CA ILE A 216 3.38 10.43 -15.85
C ILE A 216 4.92 10.32 -15.78
N ALA A 217 5.63 10.84 -16.79
CA ALA A 217 7.08 10.82 -16.81
C ALA A 217 7.67 11.60 -15.63
N ALA A 218 7.18 12.83 -15.39
CA ALA A 218 7.64 13.67 -14.28
C ALA A 218 7.35 13.04 -12.90
N ILE A 219 6.17 12.42 -12.72
CA ILE A 219 5.82 11.72 -11.47
C ILE A 219 6.77 10.54 -11.26
N PHE A 220 7.04 9.75 -12.30
CA PHE A 220 7.96 8.62 -12.21
C PHE A 220 9.39 9.03 -11.88
N GLU A 221 9.91 10.08 -12.55
CA GLU A 221 11.26 10.59 -12.32
C GLU A 221 11.41 11.09 -10.88
N SER A 222 10.44 11.87 -10.39
CA SER A 222 10.41 12.34 -8.99
C SER A 222 10.37 11.18 -7.99
N ALA A 223 9.54 10.16 -8.24
CA ALA A 223 9.46 8.99 -7.36
C ALA A 223 10.79 8.20 -7.37
N ALA A 224 11.40 7.98 -8.53
CA ALA A 224 12.66 7.27 -8.65
C ALA A 224 13.83 8.01 -7.96
N GLU A 225 13.89 9.34 -8.09
CA GLU A 225 14.87 10.17 -7.39
C GLU A 225 14.69 10.08 -5.86
N ASN A 226 13.46 10.20 -5.37
CA ASN A 226 13.16 10.11 -3.95
C ASN A 226 13.46 8.71 -3.36
N ILE A 227 13.25 7.64 -4.12
CA ILE A 227 13.66 6.28 -3.72
C ILE A 227 15.17 6.21 -3.52
N CYS A 228 15.98 6.76 -4.43
CA CYS A 228 17.43 6.82 -4.28
C CYS A 228 17.84 7.67 -3.07
N ASN A 229 17.21 8.84 -2.88
CA ASN A 229 17.50 9.74 -1.77
C ASN A 229 17.15 9.08 -0.42
N PHE A 230 16.04 8.39 -0.31
CA PHE A 230 15.65 7.67 0.89
C PHE A 230 16.59 6.50 1.20
N ALA A 231 17.00 5.75 0.18
CA ALA A 231 18.01 4.70 0.34
C ALA A 231 19.35 5.26 0.84
N ALA A 232 19.78 6.43 0.34
CA ALA A 232 21.00 7.10 0.78
C ALA A 232 20.94 7.57 2.25
N LEU A 233 19.75 7.84 2.77
CA LEU A 233 19.52 8.13 4.20
C LEU A 233 19.48 6.87 5.07
N GLY A 234 19.66 5.67 4.51
CA GLY A 234 19.52 4.40 5.23
C GLY A 234 18.06 4.00 5.48
N GLY A 235 17.13 4.56 4.71
CA GLY A 235 15.70 4.29 4.82
C GLY A 235 15.32 2.85 4.47
N LEU A 236 14.25 2.36 5.07
CA LEU A 236 13.73 1.00 4.86
C LEU A 236 12.78 1.01 3.65
N ILE A 237 13.15 0.32 2.56
CA ILE A 237 12.35 0.21 1.34
C ILE A 237 11.94 -1.24 1.13
N ALA A 238 10.63 -1.50 1.00
CA ALA A 238 10.11 -2.82 0.69
C ALA A 238 9.34 -2.81 -0.65
N PRO A 239 9.42 -3.91 -1.44
CA PRO A 239 8.69 -3.99 -2.70
C PRO A 239 7.19 -4.23 -2.45
N GLY A 240 6.34 -3.50 -3.14
CA GLY A 240 4.90 -3.70 -3.17
C GLY A 240 4.34 -3.17 -4.48
N SER A 241 3.63 -4.02 -5.21
CA SER A 241 3.23 -3.73 -6.60
C SER A 241 1.99 -2.86 -6.72
N ASP A 242 1.14 -2.83 -5.68
CA ASP A 242 -0.24 -2.37 -5.74
C ASP A 242 -1.06 -3.14 -6.81
N ALA A 243 -0.76 -4.46 -6.95
CA ALA A 243 -1.48 -5.31 -7.90
C ALA A 243 -2.98 -5.31 -7.60
N GLY A 244 -3.77 -5.24 -8.65
CA GLY A 244 -5.19 -4.96 -8.60
C GLY A 244 -5.54 -3.49 -8.88
N ALA A 245 -4.64 -2.54 -8.62
CA ALA A 245 -4.76 -1.19 -9.16
C ALA A 245 -4.70 -1.21 -10.70
N TRP A 246 -5.29 -0.19 -11.36
CA TRP A 246 -5.39 -0.17 -12.80
C TRP A 246 -4.02 -0.31 -13.50
N ALA A 247 -3.96 -1.20 -14.48
CA ALA A 247 -2.76 -1.62 -15.23
C ALA A 247 -1.70 -2.38 -14.41
N VAL A 248 -2.01 -2.84 -13.19
CA VAL A 248 -1.10 -3.65 -12.38
C VAL A 248 -1.70 -5.06 -12.16
N PRO A 249 -1.38 -6.03 -13.00
CA PRO A 249 -1.91 -7.40 -12.86
C PRO A 249 -1.29 -8.14 -11.67
N HIS A 250 -2.03 -9.08 -11.10
CA HIS A 250 -1.52 -9.96 -10.05
C HIS A 250 -0.32 -10.80 -10.52
N GLY A 251 0.64 -11.01 -9.62
CA GLY A 251 1.83 -11.81 -9.86
C GLY A 251 2.84 -11.16 -10.82
N ALA A 252 2.69 -9.86 -11.15
CA ALA A 252 3.68 -9.14 -11.94
C ALA A 252 4.98 -8.93 -11.17
N ASP A 253 6.12 -8.95 -11.87
CA ASP A 253 7.45 -8.72 -11.30
C ASP A 253 7.97 -7.30 -11.54
N THR A 254 7.12 -6.45 -12.11
CA THR A 254 7.48 -5.10 -12.57
C THR A 254 8.06 -4.25 -11.43
N GLU A 255 7.46 -4.29 -10.24
CA GLU A 255 7.93 -3.53 -9.07
C GLU A 255 9.36 -3.92 -8.68
N HIS A 256 9.63 -5.22 -8.54
CA HIS A 256 10.97 -5.72 -8.23
C HIS A 256 11.99 -5.33 -9.28
N GLN A 257 11.65 -5.41 -10.57
CA GLN A 257 12.53 -5.04 -11.68
C GLN A 257 12.85 -3.54 -11.66
N LEU A 258 11.83 -2.69 -11.44
CA LEU A 258 12.00 -1.24 -11.36
C LEU A 258 12.85 -0.83 -10.17
N LEU A 259 12.54 -1.33 -8.98
CA LEU A 259 13.32 -1.05 -7.76
C LEU A 259 14.77 -1.54 -7.90
N THR A 260 14.98 -2.72 -8.49
CA THR A 260 16.35 -3.22 -8.77
C THR A 260 17.11 -2.29 -9.70
N LYS A 261 16.46 -1.77 -10.74
CA LYS A 261 17.07 -0.83 -11.67
C LYS A 261 17.40 0.53 -11.02
N ILE A 262 16.48 1.04 -10.19
CA ILE A 262 16.61 2.34 -9.52
C ILE A 262 17.71 2.29 -8.46
N LEU A 263 17.70 1.27 -7.59
CA LEU A 263 18.62 1.12 -6.47
C LEU A 263 20.00 0.53 -6.87
N GLY A 264 20.10 -0.02 -8.07
CA GLY A 264 21.35 -0.54 -8.62
C GLY A 264 21.90 -1.73 -7.86
N ARG A 265 23.24 -1.76 -7.62
CA ARG A 265 23.95 -2.91 -7.06
C ARG A 265 23.54 -3.27 -5.62
N ASP A 266 23.01 -2.32 -4.86
CA ASP A 266 22.64 -2.50 -3.46
C ASP A 266 21.17 -2.92 -3.29
N ALA A 267 20.41 -2.98 -4.39
CA ALA A 267 18.97 -3.26 -4.41
C ALA A 267 18.61 -4.55 -3.63
N ALA A 268 19.33 -5.64 -3.86
CA ALA A 268 19.01 -6.91 -3.23
C ALA A 268 19.08 -6.84 -1.69
N ASN A 269 20.08 -6.15 -1.15
CA ASN A 269 20.24 -5.97 0.30
C ASN A 269 19.19 -5.00 0.86
N ILE A 270 18.94 -3.86 0.19
CA ILE A 270 17.96 -2.85 0.61
C ILE A 270 16.57 -3.48 0.66
N LEU A 271 16.15 -4.14 -0.42
CA LEU A 271 14.82 -4.76 -0.51
C LEU A 271 14.65 -5.93 0.45
N ALA A 272 15.70 -6.73 0.68
CA ALA A 272 15.66 -7.80 1.68
C ALA A 272 15.50 -7.24 3.09
N THR A 273 16.20 -6.16 3.42
CA THR A 273 16.09 -5.48 4.74
C THR A 273 14.71 -4.90 4.94
N GLY A 274 14.16 -4.17 3.95
CA GLY A 274 12.82 -3.62 4.02
C GLY A 274 11.73 -4.68 4.10
N THR A 275 11.86 -5.76 3.31
CA THR A 275 10.95 -6.92 3.38
C THR A 275 11.00 -7.58 4.77
N GLY A 276 12.20 -7.75 5.35
CA GLY A 276 12.37 -8.25 6.72
C GLY A 276 11.63 -7.37 7.72
N ALA A 277 11.80 -6.05 7.63
CA ALA A 277 11.10 -5.11 8.51
C ALA A 277 9.57 -5.18 8.38
N ILE A 278 9.03 -5.37 7.16
CA ILE A 278 7.59 -5.61 6.95
C ILE A 278 7.16 -6.89 7.66
N THR A 279 7.84 -8.01 7.43
CA THR A 279 7.42 -9.31 7.97
C THR A 279 7.57 -9.43 9.49
N GLU A 280 8.41 -8.59 10.11
CA GLU A 280 8.53 -8.50 11.57
C GLU A 280 7.43 -7.67 12.22
N ARG A 281 6.93 -6.62 11.50
CA ARG A 281 5.95 -5.69 12.06
C ARG A 281 4.50 -6.07 11.75
N PHE A 282 4.25 -6.69 10.60
CA PHE A 282 2.94 -6.99 10.02
C PHE A 282 2.72 -8.51 9.91
#